data_ad65956263cffd8f2da32a5d963c2243
#
_entry.id   ad65956263cffd8f2da32a5d963c2243
#
_cell.length_a   1.000
_cell.length_b   1.000
_cell.length_c   1.000
_cell.angle_alpha   90.00
_cell.angle_beta   90.00
_cell.angle_gamma   90.00
#
_symmetry.space_group_name_H-M   'P 1'
#
loop_
_entity.id
_entity.type
_entity.pdbx_description
1 polymer ?
#
loop_
_entity_poly.entity_id
_entity_poly.type
_entity_poly.pdbx_seq_one_letter_code
_entity_poly.pdbx_strand_id
1 'polypeptide(L)'
;MALRGDHPLDRLAELRRWLGAALPDRAPSLEPASADASFRRYFRAVDGPDTWIIMDAPPEHEDVRPFVRIAGLMLDAGVNAPRVLAQDVDRGFLLLTDLGRTTYLTELQRDPMRAPALFDDAIGALIKWQLASREDVLPPYDDALLRRELSLFPEWYLGRHLGLELDARETAMLDRVFDRLLANILAQPRVFVHRDFMPRNLMVSEPDPGVLDFQDAVYGPISYDIASLM
;
A
#
# COMPACT_ATOMS: atom_id res chain seq x y z
N MET A 1 8.03 -38.05 1.22
CA MET A 1 7.22 -37.23 2.16
C MET A 1 6.55 -36.17 1.31
N ALA A 2 5.26 -36.35 0.99
CA ALA A 2 4.53 -35.50 0.06
C ALA A 2 4.27 -34.14 0.70
N LEU A 3 4.72 -33.06 0.04
CA LEU A 3 4.33 -31.70 0.37
C LEU A 3 2.81 -31.58 0.15
N ARG A 4 2.06 -31.41 1.24
CA ARG A 4 0.65 -31.03 1.17
C ARG A 4 0.60 -29.62 0.58
N GLY A 5 0.26 -29.51 -0.69
CA GLY A 5 -0.11 -28.22 -1.28
C GLY A 5 -1.35 -27.73 -0.54
N ASP A 6 -1.24 -26.57 0.09
CA ASP A 6 -2.36 -25.94 0.78
C ASP A 6 -3.47 -25.65 -0.24
N HIS A 7 -4.55 -26.39 -0.14
CA HIS A 7 -5.73 -26.15 -0.96
C HIS A 7 -6.38 -24.84 -0.47
N PRO A 8 -6.80 -23.91 -1.33
CA PRO A 8 -7.39 -22.61 -0.94
C PRO A 8 -8.55 -22.74 0.07
N LEU A 9 -9.25 -23.87 0.08
CA LEU A 9 -10.32 -24.19 1.05
C LEU A 9 -9.78 -24.49 2.45
N ASP A 10 -8.61 -25.13 2.56
CA ASP A 10 -7.98 -25.45 3.84
C ASP A 10 -7.50 -24.17 4.53
N ARG A 11 -6.91 -23.25 3.76
CA ARG A 11 -6.42 -21.98 4.29
C ARG A 11 -7.54 -21.05 4.77
N LEU A 12 -8.69 -21.00 4.08
CA LEU A 12 -9.85 -20.25 4.56
C LEU A 12 -10.44 -20.83 5.85
N ALA A 13 -10.43 -22.15 6.00
CA ALA A 13 -10.87 -22.81 7.23
C ALA A 13 -9.90 -22.53 8.38
N GLU A 14 -8.60 -22.44 8.11
CA GLU A 14 -7.58 -22.04 9.07
C GLU A 14 -7.74 -20.60 9.52
N LEU A 15 -7.93 -19.67 8.58
CA LEU A 15 -8.21 -18.27 8.85
C LEU A 15 -9.45 -18.11 9.73
N ARG A 16 -10.54 -18.84 9.45
CA ARG A 16 -11.76 -18.80 10.29
C ARG A 16 -11.53 -19.29 11.72
N ARG A 17 -10.73 -20.33 11.89
CA ARG A 17 -10.36 -20.82 13.23
C ARG A 17 -9.52 -19.79 14.00
N TRP A 18 -8.55 -19.18 13.33
CA TRP A 18 -7.75 -18.12 13.93
C TRP A 18 -8.59 -16.88 14.27
N LEU A 19 -9.49 -16.46 13.39
CA LEU A 19 -10.40 -15.34 13.64
C LEU A 19 -11.31 -15.59 14.85
N GLY A 20 -11.84 -16.82 15.00
CA GLY A 20 -12.62 -17.21 16.18
C GLY A 20 -11.83 -17.12 17.49
N ALA A 21 -10.51 -17.33 17.46
CA ALA A 21 -9.64 -17.13 18.61
C ALA A 21 -9.31 -15.64 18.84
N ALA A 22 -9.19 -14.85 17.77
CA ALA A 22 -8.93 -13.42 17.85
C ALA A 22 -10.17 -12.59 18.29
N LEU A 23 -11.38 -13.10 18.00
CA LEU A 23 -12.68 -12.49 18.38
C LEU A 23 -13.53 -13.51 19.12
N PRO A 24 -13.20 -13.88 20.39
CA PRO A 24 -13.77 -15.06 21.07
C PRO A 24 -15.28 -14.98 21.30
N ASP A 25 -15.85 -13.80 21.44
CA ASP A 25 -17.29 -13.61 21.72
C ASP A 25 -18.09 -13.15 20.49
N ARG A 26 -17.52 -13.34 19.30
CA ARG A 26 -18.08 -12.86 18.03
C ARG A 26 -18.20 -14.01 17.03
N ALA A 27 -19.19 -13.89 16.15
CA ALA A 27 -19.41 -14.84 15.05
C ALA A 27 -19.59 -14.09 13.71
N PRO A 28 -18.58 -13.34 13.25
CA PRO A 28 -18.73 -12.49 12.08
C PRO A 28 -18.91 -13.33 10.82
N SER A 29 -19.76 -12.85 9.91
CA SER A 29 -19.77 -13.29 8.53
C SER A 29 -18.54 -12.74 7.80
N LEU A 30 -17.98 -13.51 6.86
CA LEU A 30 -16.86 -13.08 6.03
C LEU A 30 -17.35 -12.80 4.61
N GLU A 31 -17.05 -11.61 4.11
CA GLU A 31 -17.25 -11.22 2.71
C GLU A 31 -15.90 -10.77 2.09
N PRO A 32 -15.67 -10.95 0.79
CA PRO A 32 -14.50 -10.39 0.12
C PRO A 32 -14.50 -8.85 0.27
N ALA A 33 -13.37 -8.26 0.68
CA ALA A 33 -13.25 -6.81 0.84
C ALA A 33 -12.61 -6.14 -0.39
N SER A 34 -11.54 -6.71 -0.91
CA SER A 34 -10.92 -6.29 -2.17
C SER A 34 -10.18 -7.47 -2.81
N ALA A 35 -9.97 -7.38 -4.12
CA ALA A 35 -9.01 -8.22 -4.84
C ALA A 35 -7.80 -7.33 -5.17
N ASP A 36 -6.67 -7.58 -4.54
CA ASP A 36 -5.40 -6.95 -4.84
C ASP A 36 -4.70 -7.71 -5.99
N ALA A 37 -3.82 -7.03 -6.70
CA ALA A 37 -2.95 -7.66 -7.71
C ALA A 37 -1.82 -8.50 -7.07
N SER A 38 -1.70 -8.49 -5.74
CA SER A 38 -0.74 -9.27 -4.94
C SER A 38 -1.31 -10.63 -4.52
N PHE A 39 -0.49 -11.43 -3.84
CA PHE A 39 -0.93 -12.69 -3.23
C PHE A 39 -1.77 -12.48 -1.96
N ARG A 40 -1.96 -11.23 -1.51
CA ARG A 40 -2.78 -10.87 -0.35
C ARG A 40 -4.25 -10.95 -0.70
N ARG A 41 -5.04 -11.52 0.21
CA ARG A 41 -6.49 -11.52 0.15
C ARG A 41 -7.03 -10.75 1.33
N TYR A 42 -8.06 -9.95 1.07
CA TYR A 42 -8.71 -9.18 2.12
C TYR A 42 -10.16 -9.60 2.26
N PHE A 43 -10.57 -9.87 3.48
CA PHE A 43 -11.94 -10.18 3.85
C PHE A 43 -12.44 -9.15 4.84
N ARG A 44 -13.72 -8.79 4.71
CA ARG A 44 -14.40 -8.01 5.75
C ARG A 44 -15.16 -8.98 6.64
N ALA A 45 -14.91 -8.92 7.95
CA ALA A 45 -15.70 -9.57 8.97
C ALA A 45 -16.79 -8.62 9.43
N VAL A 46 -18.05 -9.09 9.44
CA VAL A 46 -19.22 -8.27 9.80
C VAL A 46 -19.99 -8.97 10.91
N ASP A 47 -20.21 -8.27 12.03
CA ASP A 47 -21.00 -8.74 13.17
C ASP A 47 -21.89 -7.59 13.68
N GLY A 48 -23.12 -7.53 13.18
CA GLY A 48 -24.03 -6.41 13.41
C GLY A 48 -23.45 -5.08 12.90
N PRO A 49 -23.27 -4.05 13.75
CA PRO A 49 -22.68 -2.78 13.35
C PRO A 49 -21.16 -2.81 13.28
N ASP A 50 -20.53 -3.81 13.87
CA ASP A 50 -19.06 -3.90 13.96
C ASP A 50 -18.47 -4.54 12.72
N THR A 51 -17.40 -3.96 12.21
CA THR A 51 -16.67 -4.47 11.05
C THR A 51 -15.16 -4.44 11.27
N TRP A 52 -14.48 -5.42 10.69
CA TRP A 52 -13.02 -5.56 10.71
C TRP A 52 -12.54 -6.00 9.34
N ILE A 53 -11.29 -5.72 9.04
CA ILE A 53 -10.62 -6.26 7.86
C ILE A 53 -9.65 -7.37 8.30
N ILE A 54 -9.71 -8.51 7.61
CA ILE A 54 -8.75 -9.59 7.76
C ILE A 54 -7.85 -9.60 6.52
N MET A 55 -6.53 -9.45 6.74
CA MET A 55 -5.54 -9.73 5.73
C MET A 55 -5.12 -11.19 5.83
N ASP A 56 -5.11 -11.86 4.70
CA ASP A 56 -4.59 -13.20 4.49
C ASP A 56 -3.45 -13.11 3.47
N ALA A 57 -2.22 -13.19 3.95
CA ALA A 57 -0.98 -13.07 3.19
C ALA A 57 -0.16 -14.37 3.35
N PRO A 58 -0.24 -15.31 2.39
CA PRO A 58 0.49 -16.58 2.49
C PRO A 58 2.00 -16.36 2.67
N PRO A 59 2.62 -16.90 3.75
CA PRO A 59 4.01 -16.58 4.11
C PRO A 59 5.05 -16.99 3.06
N GLU A 60 4.73 -17.94 2.20
CA GLU A 60 5.58 -18.37 1.08
C GLU A 60 5.67 -17.33 -0.03
N HIS A 61 4.79 -16.33 -0.02
CA HIS A 61 4.72 -15.28 -1.04
C HIS A 61 4.81 -13.86 -0.47
N GLU A 62 4.38 -13.66 0.80
CA GLU A 62 4.22 -12.33 1.39
C GLU A 62 4.72 -12.29 2.83
N ASP A 63 5.43 -11.24 3.19
CA ASP A 63 5.82 -10.95 4.58
C ASP A 63 4.93 -9.84 5.15
N VAL A 64 4.20 -10.13 6.23
CA VAL A 64 3.31 -9.13 6.88
C VAL A 64 4.04 -8.18 7.82
N ARG A 65 5.31 -8.45 8.17
CA ARG A 65 6.06 -7.63 9.12
C ARG A 65 6.27 -6.18 8.67
N PRO A 66 6.58 -5.89 7.38
CA PRO A 66 6.61 -4.51 6.88
C PRO A 66 5.29 -3.77 7.09
N PHE A 67 4.15 -4.42 6.78
CA PHE A 67 2.82 -3.83 7.00
C PHE A 67 2.61 -3.45 8.47
N VAL A 68 2.85 -4.38 9.39
CA VAL A 68 2.69 -4.14 10.85
C VAL A 68 3.57 -3.00 11.33
N ARG A 69 4.84 -2.98 10.89
CA ARG A 69 5.81 -1.94 11.26
C ARG A 69 5.38 -0.56 10.76
N ILE A 70 5.01 -0.45 9.48
CA ILE A 70 4.71 0.84 8.87
C ILE A 70 3.33 1.35 9.33
N ALA A 71 2.34 0.48 9.54
CA ALA A 71 1.09 0.85 10.19
C ALA A 71 1.33 1.54 11.55
N GLY A 72 2.22 0.98 12.37
CA GLY A 72 2.62 1.61 13.64
C GLY A 72 3.25 2.99 13.44
N LEU A 73 4.19 3.15 12.50
CA LEU A 73 4.82 4.43 12.20
C LEU A 73 3.82 5.49 11.73
N MET A 74 2.82 5.11 10.91
CA MET A 74 1.77 6.01 10.44
C MET A 74 0.87 6.47 11.59
N LEU A 75 0.45 5.54 12.44
CA LEU A 75 -0.37 5.86 13.61
C LEU A 75 0.38 6.78 14.58
N ASP A 76 1.67 6.54 14.82
CA ASP A 76 2.55 7.41 15.63
C ASP A 76 2.71 8.81 15.03
N ALA A 77 2.68 8.92 13.70
CA ALA A 77 2.69 10.19 12.97
C ALA A 77 1.32 10.92 13.00
N GLY A 78 0.28 10.30 13.55
CA GLY A 78 -1.08 10.85 13.55
C GLY A 78 -1.79 10.73 12.20
N VAL A 79 -1.35 9.80 11.35
CA VAL A 79 -2.02 9.41 10.10
C VAL A 79 -3.00 8.29 10.39
N ASN A 80 -4.22 8.39 9.86
CA ASN A 80 -5.25 7.36 10.02
C ASN A 80 -4.94 6.16 9.10
N ALA A 81 -4.30 5.15 9.65
CA ALA A 81 -3.99 3.88 8.99
C ALA A 81 -4.66 2.72 9.72
N PRO A 82 -4.87 1.55 9.10
CA PRO A 82 -5.42 0.38 9.77
C PRO A 82 -4.61 0.01 11.02
N ARG A 83 -5.27 -0.08 12.17
CA ARG A 83 -4.66 -0.61 13.40
C ARG A 83 -4.65 -2.13 13.34
N VAL A 84 -3.52 -2.72 13.69
CA VAL A 84 -3.40 -4.17 13.86
C VAL A 84 -3.96 -4.54 15.23
N LEU A 85 -5.12 -5.20 15.24
CA LEU A 85 -5.83 -5.62 16.45
C LEU A 85 -5.36 -6.98 16.94
N ALA A 86 -5.05 -7.90 16.01
CA ALA A 86 -4.42 -9.19 16.27
C ALA A 86 -3.57 -9.60 15.06
N GLN A 87 -2.56 -10.42 15.32
CA GLN A 87 -1.66 -10.89 14.25
C GLN A 87 -1.22 -12.33 14.49
N ASP A 88 -0.99 -13.03 13.39
CA ASP A 88 -0.29 -14.31 13.33
C ASP A 88 0.71 -14.26 12.18
N VAL A 89 1.92 -13.81 12.49
CA VAL A 89 2.96 -13.55 11.49
C VAL A 89 3.39 -14.85 10.79
N ASP A 90 3.45 -15.97 11.53
CA ASP A 90 3.88 -17.24 10.97
C ASP A 90 2.88 -17.81 9.95
N ARG A 91 1.60 -17.51 10.12
CA ARG A 91 0.54 -17.86 9.17
C ARG A 91 0.17 -16.73 8.21
N GLY A 92 0.69 -15.51 8.42
CA GLY A 92 0.41 -14.34 7.60
C GLY A 92 -1.02 -13.81 7.75
N PHE A 93 -1.62 -13.90 8.95
CA PHE A 93 -2.94 -13.37 9.24
C PHE A 93 -2.88 -12.11 10.08
N LEU A 94 -3.60 -11.07 9.65
CA LEU A 94 -3.78 -9.85 10.43
C LEU A 94 -5.27 -9.53 10.58
N LEU A 95 -5.68 -9.11 11.78
CA LEU A 95 -6.97 -8.51 12.05
C LEU A 95 -6.78 -7.01 12.19
N LEU A 96 -7.47 -6.24 11.36
CA LEU A 96 -7.28 -4.81 11.20
C LEU A 96 -8.58 -4.05 11.48
N THR A 97 -8.46 -2.78 11.87
CA THR A 97 -9.61 -1.87 11.85
C THR A 97 -10.10 -1.67 10.42
N ASP A 98 -11.41 -1.54 10.25
CA ASP A 98 -12.03 -1.23 8.96
C ASP A 98 -12.13 0.29 8.78
N LEU A 99 -11.52 0.82 7.74
CA LEU A 99 -11.54 2.24 7.39
C LEU A 99 -12.69 2.61 6.43
N GLY A 100 -13.65 1.70 6.25
CA GLY A 100 -14.84 1.96 5.42
C GLY A 100 -14.81 1.26 4.07
N ARG A 101 -15.70 1.71 3.18
CA ARG A 101 -15.96 1.03 1.90
C ARG A 101 -15.71 1.91 0.67
N THR A 102 -15.51 3.21 0.87
CA THR A 102 -15.45 4.19 -0.21
C THR A 102 -14.04 4.76 -0.32
N THR A 103 -13.39 4.55 -1.45
CA THR A 103 -12.12 5.20 -1.75
C THR A 103 -12.34 6.64 -2.21
N TYR A 104 -11.31 7.49 -2.08
CA TYR A 104 -11.33 8.83 -2.67
C TYR A 104 -11.59 8.79 -4.18
N LEU A 105 -11.02 7.82 -4.88
CA LEU A 105 -11.28 7.66 -6.31
C LEU A 105 -12.77 7.44 -6.60
N THR A 106 -13.42 6.55 -5.85
CA THR A 106 -14.86 6.29 -6.01
C THR A 106 -15.69 7.51 -5.67
N GLU A 107 -15.32 8.23 -4.60
CA GLU A 107 -16.04 9.44 -4.19
C GLU A 107 -15.88 10.58 -5.21
N LEU A 108 -14.67 10.79 -5.74
CA LEU A 108 -14.41 11.79 -6.78
C LEU A 108 -15.14 11.49 -8.10
N GLN A 109 -15.31 10.21 -8.44
CA GLN A 109 -16.12 9.80 -9.59
C GLN A 109 -17.61 10.05 -9.38
N ARG A 110 -18.09 9.91 -8.14
CA ARG A 110 -19.48 10.16 -7.76
C ARG A 110 -19.80 11.65 -7.66
N ASP A 111 -18.92 12.40 -7.01
CA ASP A 111 -19.09 13.84 -6.75
C ASP A 111 -17.73 14.57 -6.87
N PRO A 112 -17.39 15.06 -8.08
CA PRO A 112 -16.15 15.82 -8.30
C PRO A 112 -16.06 17.12 -7.50
N MET A 113 -17.18 17.65 -6.98
CA MET A 113 -17.17 18.88 -6.19
C MET A 113 -16.53 18.70 -4.81
N ARG A 114 -16.38 17.45 -4.35
CA ARG A 114 -15.64 17.13 -3.13
C ARG A 114 -14.12 17.19 -3.27
N ALA A 115 -13.59 17.31 -4.48
CA ALA A 115 -12.15 17.28 -4.73
C ALA A 115 -11.35 18.24 -3.84
N PRO A 116 -11.72 19.55 -3.68
CA PRO A 116 -10.93 20.45 -2.85
C PRO A 116 -10.79 19.95 -1.40
N ALA A 117 -11.88 19.52 -0.77
CA ALA A 117 -11.85 19.05 0.62
C ALA A 117 -11.04 17.74 0.76
N LEU A 118 -11.27 16.76 -0.12
CA LEU A 118 -10.56 15.48 -0.08
C LEU A 118 -9.05 15.65 -0.32
N PHE A 119 -8.64 16.53 -1.23
CA PHE A 119 -7.23 16.79 -1.46
C PHE A 119 -6.59 17.61 -0.33
N ASP A 120 -7.31 18.52 0.33
CA ASP A 120 -6.82 19.20 1.52
C ASP A 120 -6.55 18.21 2.66
N ASP A 121 -7.47 17.28 2.92
CA ASP A 121 -7.31 16.23 3.93
C ASP A 121 -6.13 15.30 3.59
N ALA A 122 -6.01 14.88 2.31
CA ALA A 122 -4.89 14.06 1.84
C ALA A 122 -3.55 14.77 2.02
N ILE A 123 -3.43 16.03 1.64
CA ILE A 123 -2.22 16.84 1.82
C ILE A 123 -1.90 16.97 3.31
N GLY A 124 -2.91 17.21 4.16
CA GLY A 124 -2.75 17.25 5.61
C GLY A 124 -2.16 15.95 6.19
N ALA A 125 -2.65 14.79 5.74
CA ALA A 125 -2.11 13.49 6.13
C ALA A 125 -0.69 13.27 5.61
N LEU A 126 -0.41 13.65 4.37
CA LEU A 126 0.93 13.55 3.77
C LEU A 126 1.94 14.42 4.54
N ILE A 127 1.59 15.64 4.93
CA ILE A 127 2.44 16.52 5.74
C ILE A 127 2.77 15.85 7.08
N LYS A 128 1.80 15.26 7.77
CA LYS A 128 2.04 14.55 9.04
C LYS A 128 3.03 13.40 8.83
N TRP A 129 2.86 12.61 7.78
CA TRP A 129 3.74 11.50 7.43
C TRP A 129 5.16 11.98 7.16
N GLN A 130 5.32 13.01 6.34
CA GLN A 130 6.62 13.59 6.01
C GLN A 130 7.31 14.24 7.22
N LEU A 131 6.59 14.92 8.10
CA LEU A 131 7.13 15.51 9.32
C LEU A 131 7.62 14.46 10.34
N ALA A 132 7.09 13.25 10.32
CA ALA A 132 7.53 12.14 11.15
C ALA A 132 8.83 11.49 10.67
N SER A 133 9.40 11.95 9.56
CA SER A 133 10.59 11.36 8.92
C SER A 133 11.80 11.34 9.83
N ARG A 134 12.50 10.21 9.82
CA ARG A 134 13.78 9.98 10.50
C ARG A 134 14.67 9.13 9.61
N GLU A 135 15.95 9.48 9.54
CA GLU A 135 16.93 8.67 8.81
C GLU A 135 17.01 7.26 9.40
N ASP A 136 17.39 6.30 8.59
CA ASP A 136 17.59 4.89 8.94
C ASP A 136 16.38 4.15 9.50
N VAL A 137 15.17 4.74 9.44
CA VAL A 137 13.94 4.07 9.85
C VAL A 137 13.30 3.29 8.69
N LEU A 138 13.26 3.87 7.50
CA LEU A 138 12.75 3.20 6.30
C LEU A 138 13.89 2.94 5.31
N PRO A 139 13.77 1.94 4.42
CA PRO A 139 14.75 1.70 3.38
C PRO A 139 14.97 2.95 2.52
N PRO A 140 16.20 3.21 2.04
CA PRO A 140 16.44 4.37 1.19
C PRO A 140 15.79 4.20 -0.19
N TYR A 141 15.20 5.27 -0.71
CA TYR A 141 14.83 5.38 -2.11
C TYR A 141 16.04 5.88 -2.89
N ASP A 142 16.96 4.97 -3.14
CA ASP A 142 18.25 5.27 -3.73
C ASP A 142 18.23 5.23 -5.28
N ASP A 143 19.38 5.54 -5.89
CA ASP A 143 19.57 5.49 -7.34
C ASP A 143 19.21 4.12 -7.93
N ALA A 144 19.58 3.05 -7.26
CA ALA A 144 19.35 1.69 -7.77
C ALA A 144 17.85 1.35 -7.82
N LEU A 145 17.09 1.70 -6.78
CA LEU A 145 15.64 1.47 -6.73
C LEU A 145 14.91 2.36 -7.73
N LEU A 146 15.23 3.66 -7.78
CA LEU A 146 14.65 4.60 -8.72
C LEU A 146 14.94 4.21 -10.18
N ARG A 147 16.16 3.81 -10.48
CA ARG A 147 16.56 3.37 -11.83
C ARG A 147 15.81 2.10 -12.26
N ARG A 148 15.62 1.16 -11.33
CA ARG A 148 14.81 -0.03 -11.59
C ARG A 148 13.37 0.32 -11.94
N GLU A 149 12.76 1.27 -11.25
CA GLU A 149 11.40 1.71 -11.56
C GLU A 149 11.33 2.45 -12.90
N LEU A 150 12.29 3.32 -13.19
CA LEU A 150 12.37 3.94 -14.51
C LEU A 150 12.53 2.93 -15.65
N SER A 151 13.22 1.81 -15.41
CA SER A 151 13.40 0.76 -16.41
C SER A 151 12.12 0.03 -16.78
N LEU A 152 11.08 0.10 -15.96
CA LEU A 152 9.76 -0.47 -16.29
C LEU A 152 9.14 0.19 -17.52
N PHE A 153 9.43 1.47 -17.76
CA PHE A 153 8.91 2.18 -18.92
C PHE A 153 9.40 1.58 -20.25
N PRO A 154 10.71 1.46 -20.54
CA PRO A 154 11.16 0.84 -21.77
C PRO A 154 10.82 -0.66 -21.84
N GLU A 155 10.90 -1.40 -20.74
CA GLU A 155 10.65 -2.83 -20.75
C GLU A 155 9.18 -3.15 -21.01
N TRP A 156 8.26 -2.55 -20.23
CA TRP A 156 6.85 -2.92 -20.24
C TRP A 156 6.04 -2.09 -21.23
N TYR A 157 6.21 -0.76 -21.22
CA TYR A 157 5.40 0.09 -22.08
C TYR A 157 5.90 0.08 -23.51
N LEU A 158 7.19 0.35 -23.75
CA LEU A 158 7.73 0.36 -25.10
C LEU A 158 7.85 -1.06 -25.66
N GLY A 159 8.49 -1.98 -24.92
CA GLY A 159 8.75 -3.33 -25.41
C GLY A 159 7.48 -4.19 -25.46
N ARG A 160 6.84 -4.43 -24.29
CA ARG A 160 5.73 -5.40 -24.24
C ARG A 160 4.41 -4.84 -24.74
N HIS A 161 4.05 -3.59 -24.41
CA HIS A 161 2.76 -3.02 -24.78
C HIS A 161 2.75 -2.50 -26.23
N LEU A 162 3.77 -1.72 -26.63
CA LEU A 162 3.86 -1.15 -27.97
C LEU A 162 4.61 -2.04 -28.98
N GLY A 163 5.34 -3.07 -28.51
CA GLY A 163 6.14 -3.95 -29.37
C GLY A 163 7.31 -3.24 -30.05
N LEU A 164 7.83 -2.16 -29.44
CA LEU A 164 8.95 -1.39 -29.96
C LEU A 164 10.26 -1.95 -29.42
N GLU A 165 11.25 -2.10 -30.30
CA GLU A 165 12.63 -2.37 -29.95
C GLU A 165 13.46 -1.10 -30.13
N LEU A 166 14.04 -0.60 -29.03
CA LEU A 166 14.90 0.58 -29.06
C LEU A 166 16.26 0.23 -29.66
N ASP A 167 16.73 1.06 -30.58
CA ASP A 167 18.11 0.97 -31.05
C ASP A 167 19.11 1.50 -30.02
N ALA A 168 20.41 1.33 -30.27
CA ALA A 168 21.47 1.76 -29.36
C ALA A 168 21.47 3.29 -29.11
N ARG A 169 21.05 4.09 -30.09
CA ARG A 169 20.99 5.56 -30.00
C ARG A 169 19.80 5.98 -29.16
N GLU A 170 18.65 5.34 -29.35
CA GLU A 170 17.43 5.59 -28.59
C GLU A 170 17.60 5.19 -27.12
N THR A 171 18.20 4.00 -26.88
CA THR A 171 18.56 3.56 -25.53
C THR A 171 19.47 4.56 -24.83
N ALA A 172 20.56 4.98 -25.49
CA ALA A 172 21.47 5.97 -24.92
C ALA A 172 20.84 7.36 -24.72
N MET A 173 19.82 7.72 -25.51
CA MET A 173 19.06 8.94 -25.29
C MET A 173 18.18 8.82 -24.03
N LEU A 174 17.49 7.71 -23.87
CA LEU A 174 16.65 7.42 -22.71
C LEU A 174 17.47 7.41 -21.41
N ASP A 175 18.64 6.76 -21.42
CA ASP A 175 19.55 6.71 -20.28
C ASP A 175 19.98 8.12 -19.84
N ARG A 176 20.30 9.02 -20.78
CA ARG A 176 20.62 10.42 -20.43
C ARG A 176 19.44 11.16 -19.83
N VAL A 177 18.21 10.87 -20.26
CA VAL A 177 17.00 11.44 -19.65
C VAL A 177 16.85 10.93 -18.22
N PHE A 178 17.01 9.63 -18.01
CA PHE A 178 16.95 9.01 -16.69
C PHE A 178 18.02 9.56 -15.74
N ASP A 179 19.27 9.69 -16.21
CA ASP A 179 20.35 10.29 -15.43
C ASP A 179 20.01 11.71 -14.97
N ARG A 180 19.42 12.51 -15.85
CA ARG A 180 19.00 13.87 -15.51
C ARG A 180 17.82 13.90 -14.50
N LEU A 181 16.86 13.02 -14.66
CA LEU A 181 15.75 12.87 -13.71
C LEU A 181 16.27 12.45 -12.34
N LEU A 182 17.11 11.42 -12.28
CA LEU A 182 17.71 10.90 -11.05
C LEU A 182 18.54 11.95 -10.33
N ALA A 183 19.37 12.71 -11.06
CA ALA A 183 20.15 13.79 -10.47
C ALA A 183 19.25 14.85 -9.79
N ASN A 184 18.10 15.19 -10.38
CA ASN A 184 17.14 16.11 -9.79
C ASN A 184 16.40 15.50 -8.59
N ILE A 185 15.93 14.25 -8.73
CA ILE A 185 15.20 13.52 -7.69
C ILE A 185 16.05 13.35 -6.43
N LEU A 186 17.30 12.90 -6.60
CA LEU A 186 18.22 12.62 -5.49
C LEU A 186 18.75 13.88 -4.80
N ALA A 187 18.66 15.05 -5.45
CA ALA A 187 19.02 16.34 -4.86
C ALA A 187 17.94 16.93 -3.95
N GLN A 188 16.74 16.35 -3.93
CA GLN A 188 15.63 16.85 -3.11
C GLN A 188 15.83 16.50 -1.62
N PRO A 189 15.19 17.26 -0.71
CA PRO A 189 15.05 16.84 0.68
C PRO A 189 14.41 15.46 0.78
N ARG A 190 14.88 14.64 1.71
CA ARG A 190 14.43 13.27 1.90
C ARG A 190 13.48 13.17 3.08
N VAL A 191 12.36 12.49 2.86
CA VAL A 191 11.28 12.28 3.82
C VAL A 191 10.79 10.84 3.75
N PHE A 192 9.86 10.45 4.61
CA PHE A 192 9.09 9.23 4.42
C PHE A 192 8.18 9.38 3.19
N VAL A 193 8.31 8.44 2.28
CA VAL A 193 7.56 8.35 1.02
C VAL A 193 6.71 7.11 1.07
N HIS A 194 5.42 7.26 0.82
CA HIS A 194 4.45 6.18 0.78
C HIS A 194 4.59 5.31 -0.48
N ARG A 195 4.96 5.90 -1.60
CA ARG A 195 5.09 5.41 -2.98
C ARG A 195 3.77 5.30 -3.75
N ASP A 196 2.70 4.90 -3.09
CA ASP A 196 1.38 4.71 -3.71
C ASP A 196 0.32 5.62 -3.08
N PHE A 197 0.70 6.88 -2.75
CA PHE A 197 -0.20 7.87 -2.14
C PHE A 197 -1.11 8.49 -3.21
N MET A 198 -2.18 7.80 -3.54
CA MET A 198 -3.08 8.18 -4.62
C MET A 198 -4.55 7.88 -4.25
N PRO A 199 -5.54 8.51 -4.92
CA PRO A 199 -6.96 8.43 -4.53
C PRO A 199 -7.54 7.03 -4.41
N ARG A 200 -6.98 6.01 -5.07
CA ARG A 200 -7.42 4.61 -4.92
C ARG A 200 -7.03 3.99 -3.59
N ASN A 201 -5.98 4.50 -2.96
CA ASN A 201 -5.41 4.00 -1.70
C ASN A 201 -5.77 4.89 -0.50
N LEU A 202 -6.61 5.91 -0.72
CA LEU A 202 -7.16 6.78 0.32
C LEU A 202 -8.65 6.47 0.52
N MET A 203 -9.05 6.26 1.78
CA MET A 203 -10.42 5.94 2.16
C MET A 203 -11.13 7.17 2.70
N VAL A 204 -12.39 7.36 2.32
CA VAL A 204 -13.31 8.30 3.02
C VAL A 204 -13.64 7.68 4.37
N SER A 205 -13.13 8.26 5.42
CA SER A 205 -13.18 7.71 6.79
C SER A 205 -13.29 8.83 7.85
N GLU A 206 -13.31 8.44 9.11
CA GLU A 206 -13.25 9.39 10.23
C GLU A 206 -12.09 8.98 11.16
N PRO A 207 -11.00 9.78 11.26
CA PRO A 207 -10.71 11.00 10.50
C PRO A 207 -10.30 10.72 9.04
N ASP A 208 -10.53 11.68 8.14
CA ASP A 208 -10.10 11.63 6.76
C ASP A 208 -8.61 12.02 6.59
N PRO A 209 -7.89 11.42 5.62
CA PRO A 209 -8.18 10.15 4.95
C PRO A 209 -7.78 8.94 5.79
N GLY A 210 -8.43 7.80 5.56
CA GLY A 210 -7.82 6.52 5.89
C GLY A 210 -6.77 6.14 4.83
N VAL A 211 -5.55 5.81 5.22
CA VAL A 211 -4.44 5.54 4.31
C VAL A 211 -4.16 4.03 4.22
N LEU A 212 -4.15 3.49 3.00
CA LEU A 212 -3.90 2.07 2.70
C LEU A 212 -2.66 1.90 1.84
N ASP A 213 -2.18 0.65 1.69
CA ASP A 213 -1.12 0.23 0.74
C ASP A 213 0.25 0.87 0.99
N PHE A 214 0.64 0.99 2.24
CA PHE A 214 1.83 1.70 2.72
C PHE A 214 3.05 0.80 3.01
N GLN A 215 2.93 -0.51 2.90
CA GLN A 215 3.97 -1.45 3.36
C GLN A 215 5.30 -1.36 2.59
N ASP A 216 5.29 -0.74 1.42
CA ASP A 216 6.47 -0.50 0.59
C ASP A 216 7.07 0.90 0.77
N ALA A 217 6.69 1.61 1.84
CA ALA A 217 7.19 2.95 2.13
C ALA A 217 8.72 2.98 2.29
N VAL A 218 9.31 4.09 1.86
CA VAL A 218 10.76 4.30 1.81
C VAL A 218 11.14 5.68 2.34
N TYR A 219 12.45 5.95 2.47
CA TYR A 219 13.00 7.28 2.78
C TYR A 219 13.57 7.91 1.51
N GLY A 220 12.89 8.91 0.96
CA GLY A 220 13.17 9.41 -0.39
C GLY A 220 12.69 10.85 -0.66
N PRO A 221 12.58 11.22 -1.94
CA PRO A 221 12.36 12.58 -2.38
C PRO A 221 10.98 13.12 -1.97
N ILE A 222 10.98 14.33 -1.40
CA ILE A 222 9.78 14.97 -0.82
C ILE A 222 8.62 15.16 -1.82
N SER A 223 8.91 15.28 -3.10
CA SER A 223 7.88 15.53 -4.12
C SER A 223 7.18 14.28 -4.64
N TYR A 224 7.64 13.07 -4.29
CA TYR A 224 7.15 11.84 -4.90
C TYR A 224 5.65 11.63 -4.67
N ASP A 225 5.23 11.63 -3.41
CA ASP A 225 3.83 11.33 -3.07
C ASP A 225 2.87 12.42 -3.51
N ILE A 226 3.30 13.69 -3.48
CA ILE A 226 2.44 14.77 -4.00
C ILE A 226 2.26 14.65 -5.52
N ALA A 227 3.28 14.17 -6.25
CA ALA A 227 3.16 13.91 -7.68
C ALA A 227 2.26 12.70 -7.98
N SER A 228 2.22 11.71 -7.07
CA SER A 228 1.33 10.54 -7.19
C SER A 228 -0.13 10.88 -6.86
N LEU A 229 -0.35 11.88 -5.99
CA LEU A 229 -1.67 12.33 -5.57
C LEU A 229 -2.38 13.14 -6.67
N MET A 230 -1.65 13.91 -7.49
CA MET A 230 -2.16 14.85 -8.49
C MET A 230 -2.43 14.21 -9.84
#